data_de81f5489402ef635f27be65f7130297
#
_entry.id   de81f5489402ef635f27be65f7130297
#
_cell.length_a   1.000
_cell.length_b   1.000
_cell.length_c   1.000
_cell.angle_alpha   90.00
_cell.angle_beta   90.00
_cell.angle_gamma   90.00
#
_symmetry.space_group_name_H-M   'P 1'
#
loop_
_entity.id
_entity.type
_entity.pdbx_description
1 polymer ?
#
loop_
_entity_poly.entity_id
_entity_poly.type
_entity_poly.pdbx_seq_one_letter_code
_entity_poly.pdbx_strand_id
1 'polypeptide(L)'
;MKQKTAIICLSRVNGGMELASVKLARLLSQDLEVEFIARDNSYIVNRKEHFENYNVKINIVEFSSNFSFKLIFKIRKILKENNIKNVIFLGASEMKSIYFATLGLDINFIIRQGSKKTTSKKDFFHKLLYSNVNYFVGNCEYMRKNIINILPIPKNATVTRIYSSLKLQENINFKALNNTIDLVHVGRINKGKGQFEVIKACEILKENNVPFRIKFLGDIQDKNYFETMKNYLENSSLKNHVEFIGYTSEVKEYLQKSDIFIFPSLGEGMSNAIIESLGFGLIPIIYDDTSSGEFKDLGFHIHLTKENNVENLKEILLNVVNNFEEEKLKAKGNHKKALNIFDPEREKIEYLNLLI
;
A
#
# COMPACT_ATOMS: atom_id res chain seq x y z
N MET A 1 -10.90 -10.96 -30.33
CA MET A 1 -10.96 -11.69 -29.05
C MET A 1 -10.24 -10.83 -28.00
N LYS A 2 -10.83 -10.66 -26.80
CA LYS A 2 -10.13 -9.98 -25.69
C LYS A 2 -8.86 -10.75 -25.34
N GLN A 3 -7.76 -10.04 -25.09
CA GLN A 3 -6.52 -10.66 -24.63
C GLN A 3 -6.72 -11.29 -23.25
N LYS A 4 -6.07 -12.45 -23.01
CA LYS A 4 -6.13 -13.16 -21.74
C LYS A 4 -4.89 -12.89 -20.91
N THR A 5 -5.11 -12.45 -19.68
CA THR A 5 -4.06 -12.07 -18.72
C THR A 5 -4.19 -12.88 -17.44
N ALA A 6 -3.10 -13.49 -16.99
CA ALA A 6 -3.05 -14.12 -15.68
C ALA A 6 -2.47 -13.16 -14.63
N ILE A 7 -3.15 -13.04 -13.50
CA ILE A 7 -2.62 -12.36 -12.30
C ILE A 7 -2.34 -13.42 -11.26
N ILE A 8 -1.09 -13.49 -10.79
CA ILE A 8 -0.63 -14.51 -9.86
C ILE A 8 -0.29 -13.86 -8.52
N CYS A 9 -1.04 -14.23 -7.47
CA CYS A 9 -0.77 -13.86 -6.09
C CYS A 9 -0.91 -15.09 -5.18
N LEU A 10 0.21 -15.61 -4.69
CA LEU A 10 0.28 -16.89 -3.98
C LEU A 10 0.42 -16.76 -2.46
N SER A 11 0.30 -15.56 -1.92
CA SER A 11 0.33 -15.29 -0.49
C SER A 11 -0.97 -15.76 0.19
N ARG A 12 -0.87 -16.22 1.43
CA ARG A 12 -2.02 -16.65 2.26
C ARG A 12 -2.57 -15.55 3.15
N VAL A 13 -1.76 -14.53 3.45
CA VAL A 13 -2.09 -13.49 4.43
C VAL A 13 -3.03 -12.42 3.85
N ASN A 14 -3.60 -11.61 4.73
CA ASN A 14 -4.28 -10.38 4.34
C ASN A 14 -3.30 -9.20 4.46
N GLY A 15 -2.96 -8.58 3.34
CA GLY A 15 -2.03 -7.46 3.30
C GLY A 15 -2.16 -6.60 2.05
N GLY A 16 -1.29 -5.60 1.95
CA GLY A 16 -1.33 -4.64 0.85
C GLY A 16 -1.08 -5.26 -0.53
N MET A 17 -0.29 -6.32 -0.62
CA MET A 17 -0.02 -7.01 -1.89
C MET A 17 -1.27 -7.77 -2.38
N GLU A 18 -1.95 -8.47 -1.50
CA GLU A 18 -3.16 -9.23 -1.79
C GLU A 18 -4.29 -8.30 -2.23
N LEU A 19 -4.54 -7.23 -1.48
CA LEU A 19 -5.53 -6.21 -1.83
C LEU A 19 -5.19 -5.51 -3.15
N ALA A 20 -3.92 -5.23 -3.40
CA ALA A 20 -3.47 -4.65 -4.67
C ALA A 20 -3.67 -5.60 -5.85
N SER A 21 -3.46 -6.92 -5.66
CA SER A 21 -3.68 -7.92 -6.71
C SER A 21 -5.17 -8.06 -7.07
N VAL A 22 -6.04 -8.08 -6.07
CA VAL A 22 -7.51 -8.09 -6.27
C VAL A 22 -7.96 -6.83 -7.01
N LYS A 23 -7.51 -5.65 -6.56
CA LYS A 23 -7.83 -4.39 -7.22
C LYS A 23 -7.38 -4.39 -8.68
N LEU A 24 -6.14 -4.79 -8.96
CA LEU A 24 -5.61 -4.84 -10.32
C LEU A 24 -6.41 -5.80 -11.20
N ALA A 25 -6.81 -6.97 -10.67
CA ALA A 25 -7.64 -7.91 -11.41
C ALA A 25 -9.00 -7.32 -11.79
N ARG A 26 -9.65 -6.61 -10.85
CA ARG A 26 -10.92 -5.91 -11.11
C ARG A 26 -10.76 -4.83 -12.18
N LEU A 27 -9.70 -4.03 -12.10
CA LEU A 27 -9.44 -2.96 -13.06
C LEU A 27 -9.23 -3.53 -14.48
N LEU A 28 -8.34 -4.50 -14.60
CA LEU A 28 -8.03 -5.07 -15.92
C LEU A 28 -9.18 -5.90 -16.50
N SER A 29 -10.04 -6.50 -15.65
CA SER A 29 -11.18 -7.29 -16.12
C SER A 29 -12.27 -6.48 -16.85
N GLN A 30 -12.22 -5.16 -16.78
CA GLN A 30 -13.12 -4.29 -17.56
C GLN A 30 -12.84 -4.40 -19.07
N ASP A 31 -11.56 -4.58 -19.44
CA ASP A 31 -11.12 -4.59 -20.83
C ASP A 31 -10.59 -5.97 -21.27
N LEU A 32 -10.12 -6.81 -20.36
CA LEU A 32 -9.47 -8.08 -20.60
C LEU A 32 -10.24 -9.26 -19.98
N GLU A 33 -9.90 -10.49 -20.41
CA GLU A 33 -10.24 -11.71 -19.69
C GLU A 33 -9.14 -12.00 -18.65
N VAL A 34 -9.49 -12.04 -17.38
CA VAL A 34 -8.53 -12.21 -16.28
C VAL A 34 -8.65 -13.57 -15.64
N GLU A 35 -7.57 -14.35 -15.68
CA GLU A 35 -7.38 -15.59 -14.92
C GLU A 35 -6.60 -15.25 -13.64
N PHE A 36 -7.24 -15.28 -12.49
CA PHE A 36 -6.57 -15.03 -11.20
C PHE A 36 -6.07 -16.34 -10.60
N ILE A 37 -4.76 -16.46 -10.34
CA ILE A 37 -4.15 -17.66 -9.76
C ILE A 37 -3.82 -17.37 -8.29
N ALA A 38 -4.50 -18.05 -7.39
CA ALA A 38 -4.35 -17.89 -5.95
C ALA A 38 -4.00 -19.22 -5.27
N ARG A 39 -3.31 -19.14 -4.13
CA ARG A 39 -3.03 -20.29 -3.29
C ARG A 39 -4.27 -20.71 -2.49
N ASP A 40 -4.42 -22.02 -2.27
CA ASP A 40 -5.43 -22.59 -1.38
C ASP A 40 -5.40 -21.96 0.02
N ASN A 41 -6.54 -21.91 0.67
CA ASN A 41 -6.69 -21.34 2.03
C ASN A 41 -6.06 -19.94 2.18
N SER A 42 -6.01 -19.16 1.09
CA SER A 42 -5.57 -17.77 1.13
C SER A 42 -6.73 -16.81 1.46
N TYR A 43 -6.39 -15.63 1.95
CA TYR A 43 -7.35 -14.56 2.17
C TYR A 43 -8.24 -14.31 0.93
N ILE A 44 -7.64 -14.33 -0.26
CA ILE A 44 -8.34 -14.08 -1.54
C ILE A 44 -9.35 -15.20 -1.86
N VAL A 45 -8.94 -16.46 -1.65
CA VAL A 45 -9.80 -17.63 -1.92
C VAL A 45 -10.96 -17.72 -0.94
N ASN A 46 -10.73 -17.35 0.33
CA ASN A 46 -11.75 -17.36 1.38
C ASN A 46 -12.77 -16.22 1.24
N ARG A 47 -12.50 -15.24 0.37
CA ARG A 47 -13.36 -14.08 0.09
C ARG A 47 -13.60 -13.93 -1.41
N LYS A 48 -14.25 -14.94 -2.02
CA LYS A 48 -14.56 -14.97 -3.46
C LYS A 48 -15.43 -13.80 -3.90
N GLU A 49 -16.22 -13.23 -3.01
CA GLU A 49 -16.99 -12.01 -3.20
C GLU A 49 -16.15 -10.82 -3.71
N HIS A 50 -14.84 -10.87 -3.53
CA HIS A 50 -13.96 -9.88 -4.15
C HIS A 50 -14.08 -9.78 -5.66
N PHE A 51 -14.50 -10.85 -6.34
CA PHE A 51 -14.61 -10.89 -7.79
C PHE A 51 -16.05 -11.01 -8.30
N GLU A 52 -17.04 -10.96 -7.42
CA GLU A 52 -18.42 -10.86 -7.82
C GLU A 52 -18.63 -9.62 -8.71
N ASN A 53 -19.34 -9.82 -9.81
CA ASN A 53 -19.59 -8.81 -10.85
C ASN A 53 -18.37 -8.39 -11.70
N TYR A 54 -17.25 -9.12 -11.62
CA TYR A 54 -16.06 -8.90 -12.44
C TYR A 54 -15.78 -10.11 -13.32
N ASN A 55 -15.32 -9.88 -14.56
CA ASN A 55 -14.90 -10.95 -15.46
C ASN A 55 -13.54 -11.52 -15.05
N VAL A 56 -13.48 -12.10 -13.86
CA VAL A 56 -12.27 -12.70 -13.27
C VAL A 56 -12.55 -14.14 -12.92
N LYS A 57 -11.81 -15.08 -13.52
CA LYS A 57 -11.88 -16.50 -13.19
C LYS A 57 -10.78 -16.87 -12.20
N ILE A 58 -11.16 -17.45 -11.08
CA ILE A 58 -10.21 -17.85 -10.03
C ILE A 58 -9.72 -19.28 -10.26
N ASN A 59 -8.41 -19.46 -10.28
CA ASN A 59 -7.73 -20.74 -10.32
C ASN A 59 -6.99 -20.98 -8.99
N ILE A 60 -7.39 -22.02 -8.29
CA ILE A 60 -6.78 -22.37 -7.00
C ILE A 60 -5.64 -23.36 -7.22
N VAL A 61 -4.48 -23.07 -6.62
CA VAL A 61 -3.30 -23.92 -6.64
C VAL A 61 -2.87 -24.30 -5.22
N GLU A 62 -2.47 -25.56 -5.06
CA GLU A 62 -2.00 -26.10 -3.79
C GLU A 62 -0.52 -26.43 -3.89
N PHE A 63 0.27 -26.03 -2.90
CA PHE A 63 1.69 -26.37 -2.80
C PHE A 63 2.17 -26.18 -1.35
N SER A 64 3.23 -26.91 -0.98
CA SER A 64 3.81 -26.87 0.38
C SER A 64 5.12 -26.05 0.45
N SER A 65 5.85 -25.90 -0.65
CA SER A 65 7.14 -25.21 -0.68
C SER A 65 7.23 -24.22 -1.84
N ASN A 66 8.08 -23.21 -1.70
CA ASN A 66 8.30 -22.17 -2.72
C ASN A 66 8.88 -22.70 -4.05
N PHE A 67 9.54 -23.86 -4.01
CA PHE A 67 9.88 -24.63 -5.19
C PHE A 67 9.07 -25.93 -5.18
N SER A 68 8.12 -26.07 -6.09
CA SER A 68 7.16 -27.17 -6.14
C SER A 68 6.84 -27.57 -7.57
N PHE A 69 7.13 -28.82 -7.91
CA PHE A 69 6.76 -29.37 -9.23
C PHE A 69 5.24 -29.36 -9.44
N LYS A 70 4.46 -29.68 -8.39
CA LYS A 70 2.99 -29.58 -8.45
C LYS A 70 2.54 -28.16 -8.87
N LEU A 71 3.14 -27.12 -8.28
CA LEU A 71 2.85 -25.73 -8.62
C LEU A 71 3.26 -25.42 -10.07
N ILE A 72 4.48 -25.81 -10.47
CA ILE A 72 5.01 -25.58 -11.82
C ILE A 72 4.04 -26.16 -12.88
N PHE A 73 3.71 -27.45 -12.76
CA PHE A 73 2.82 -28.12 -13.73
C PHE A 73 1.41 -27.52 -13.74
N LYS A 74 0.87 -27.21 -12.55
CA LYS A 74 -0.48 -26.64 -12.46
C LYS A 74 -0.56 -25.24 -13.10
N ILE A 75 0.40 -24.35 -12.80
CA ILE A 75 0.43 -23.02 -13.41
C ILE A 75 0.65 -23.13 -14.91
N ARG A 76 1.64 -23.95 -15.35
CA ARG A 76 1.92 -24.14 -16.78
C ARG A 76 0.70 -24.67 -17.54
N LYS A 77 -0.06 -25.59 -16.94
CA LYS A 77 -1.31 -26.11 -17.51
C LYS A 77 -2.33 -24.99 -17.67
N ILE A 78 -2.57 -24.19 -16.64
CA ILE A 78 -3.51 -23.04 -16.68
C ILE A 78 -3.11 -22.07 -17.81
N LEU A 79 -1.82 -21.70 -17.89
CA LEU A 79 -1.34 -20.75 -18.89
C LEU A 79 -1.54 -21.26 -20.32
N LYS A 80 -1.28 -22.56 -20.57
CA LYS A 80 -1.43 -23.17 -21.90
C LYS A 80 -2.91 -23.37 -22.27
N GLU A 81 -3.71 -23.98 -21.42
CA GLU A 81 -5.10 -24.31 -21.72
C GLU A 81 -5.98 -23.08 -21.91
N ASN A 82 -5.68 -22.00 -21.20
CA ASN A 82 -6.40 -20.75 -21.38
C ASN A 82 -5.75 -19.80 -22.42
N ASN A 83 -4.67 -20.22 -23.09
CA ASN A 83 -3.93 -19.41 -24.08
C ASN A 83 -3.54 -18.02 -23.53
N ILE A 84 -2.96 -18.01 -22.34
CA ILE A 84 -2.55 -16.77 -21.65
C ILE A 84 -1.36 -16.15 -22.38
N LYS A 85 -1.44 -14.86 -22.70
CA LYS A 85 -0.38 -14.08 -23.32
C LYS A 85 0.34 -13.14 -22.37
N ASN A 86 -0.29 -12.75 -21.29
CA ASN A 86 0.28 -11.85 -20.30
C ASN A 86 0.23 -12.47 -18.91
N VAL A 87 1.30 -12.36 -18.16
CA VAL A 87 1.39 -12.79 -16.74
C VAL A 87 1.87 -11.66 -15.88
N ILE A 88 1.09 -11.28 -14.86
CA ILE A 88 1.48 -10.31 -13.84
C ILE A 88 1.64 -11.06 -12.52
N PHE A 89 2.87 -11.12 -12.01
CA PHE A 89 3.19 -11.80 -10.77
C PHE A 89 3.42 -10.78 -9.63
N LEU A 90 2.60 -10.90 -8.59
CA LEU A 90 2.76 -10.16 -7.34
C LEU A 90 3.29 -11.12 -6.28
N GLY A 91 4.59 -11.17 -6.13
CA GLY A 91 5.26 -12.06 -5.18
C GLY A 91 6.77 -12.07 -5.39
N ALA A 92 7.47 -12.85 -4.57
CA ALA A 92 8.91 -13.03 -4.69
C ALA A 92 9.38 -14.43 -4.29
N SER A 93 8.68 -15.08 -3.35
CA SER A 93 9.12 -16.35 -2.75
C SER A 93 9.05 -17.51 -3.74
N GLU A 94 8.01 -17.54 -4.57
CA GLU A 94 7.71 -18.61 -5.52
C GLU A 94 8.35 -18.40 -6.89
N MET A 95 9.23 -17.38 -7.05
CA MET A 95 9.85 -17.02 -8.33
C MET A 95 10.51 -18.23 -9.01
N LYS A 96 11.11 -19.15 -8.26
CA LYS A 96 11.68 -20.38 -8.81
C LYS A 96 10.63 -21.22 -9.55
N SER A 97 9.48 -21.45 -8.92
CA SER A 97 8.38 -22.22 -9.54
C SER A 97 7.77 -21.49 -10.72
N ILE A 98 7.59 -20.16 -10.61
CA ILE A 98 7.02 -19.34 -11.68
C ILE A 98 7.93 -19.33 -12.90
N TYR A 99 9.24 -19.20 -12.73
CA TYR A 99 10.21 -19.27 -13.83
C TYR A 99 10.03 -20.56 -14.65
N PHE A 100 10.07 -21.74 -13.99
CA PHE A 100 9.90 -23.00 -14.72
C PHE A 100 8.50 -23.20 -15.30
N ALA A 101 7.46 -22.65 -14.69
CA ALA A 101 6.11 -22.70 -15.24
C ALA A 101 5.97 -21.88 -16.53
N THR A 102 6.71 -20.77 -16.64
CA THR A 102 6.66 -19.85 -17.78
C THR A 102 7.72 -20.12 -18.85
N LEU A 103 8.74 -20.89 -18.52
CA LEU A 103 9.88 -21.16 -19.40
C LEU A 103 9.44 -21.74 -20.77
N GLY A 104 9.90 -21.10 -21.86
CA GLY A 104 9.60 -21.51 -23.24
C GLY A 104 8.13 -21.29 -23.67
N LEU A 105 7.35 -20.50 -22.90
CA LEU A 105 6.07 -19.99 -23.34
C LEU A 105 6.25 -18.60 -23.95
N ASP A 106 5.51 -18.34 -25.02
CA ASP A 106 5.42 -17.00 -25.62
C ASP A 106 4.44 -16.14 -24.81
N ILE A 107 4.94 -15.54 -23.75
CA ILE A 107 4.20 -14.71 -22.82
C ILE A 107 4.97 -13.44 -22.48
N ASN A 108 4.27 -12.37 -22.27
CA ASN A 108 4.77 -11.13 -21.70
C ASN A 108 4.70 -11.24 -20.17
N PHE A 109 5.86 -11.32 -19.52
CA PHE A 109 5.96 -11.57 -18.08
C PHE A 109 6.32 -10.30 -17.32
N ILE A 110 5.44 -9.90 -16.41
CA ILE A 110 5.52 -8.70 -15.59
C ILE A 110 5.64 -9.08 -14.11
N ILE A 111 6.63 -8.50 -13.41
CA ILE A 111 6.75 -8.62 -11.96
C ILE A 111 6.42 -7.27 -11.31
N ARG A 112 5.50 -7.25 -10.34
CA ARG A 112 5.15 -6.07 -9.56
C ARG A 112 5.69 -6.16 -8.14
N GLN A 113 6.43 -5.13 -7.73
CA GLN A 113 6.95 -4.97 -6.36
C GLN A 113 6.27 -3.79 -5.66
N GLY A 114 5.66 -4.05 -4.50
CA GLY A 114 4.97 -3.03 -3.69
C GLY A 114 5.57 -2.78 -2.31
N SER A 115 6.64 -3.51 -1.94
CA SER A 115 7.32 -3.34 -0.65
C SER A 115 8.84 -3.41 -0.82
N LYS A 116 9.56 -2.67 0.03
CA LYS A 116 11.04 -2.66 0.06
C LYS A 116 11.58 -4.06 0.28
N LYS A 117 12.59 -4.43 -0.49
CA LYS A 117 13.42 -5.62 -0.29
C LYS A 117 14.85 -5.16 0.02
N THR A 118 15.51 -5.87 0.92
CA THR A 118 16.87 -5.51 1.38
C THR A 118 17.94 -6.45 0.86
N THR A 119 17.58 -7.70 0.55
CA THR A 119 18.53 -8.72 0.09
C THR A 119 18.74 -8.63 -1.41
N SER A 120 20.00 -8.44 -1.82
CA SER A 120 20.38 -8.48 -3.24
C SER A 120 20.22 -9.88 -3.82
N LYS A 121 19.71 -9.95 -5.05
CA LYS A 121 19.49 -11.18 -5.83
C LYS A 121 20.21 -11.12 -7.17
N LYS A 122 21.43 -10.60 -7.21
CA LYS A 122 22.22 -10.40 -8.47
C LYS A 122 23.19 -11.52 -8.78
N ASP A 123 23.14 -12.63 -8.06
CA ASP A 123 23.94 -13.82 -8.32
C ASP A 123 23.48 -14.55 -9.60
N PHE A 124 24.30 -15.49 -10.06
CA PHE A 124 24.05 -16.23 -11.32
C PHE A 124 22.71 -16.97 -11.32
N PHE A 125 22.36 -17.59 -10.20
CA PHE A 125 21.11 -18.35 -10.12
C PHE A 125 19.88 -17.42 -10.25
N HIS A 126 19.88 -16.29 -9.59
CA HIS A 126 18.80 -15.32 -9.72
C HIS A 126 18.78 -14.66 -11.11
N LYS A 127 19.95 -14.46 -11.75
CA LYS A 127 19.99 -14.00 -13.16
C LYS A 127 19.22 -14.96 -14.08
N LEU A 128 19.38 -16.26 -13.87
CA LEU A 128 18.61 -17.27 -14.63
C LEU A 128 17.11 -17.17 -14.35
N LEU A 129 16.72 -17.10 -13.05
CA LEU A 129 15.31 -17.08 -12.67
C LEU A 129 14.53 -15.86 -13.17
N TYR A 130 15.21 -14.74 -13.35
CA TYR A 130 14.59 -13.50 -13.83
C TYR A 130 14.77 -13.28 -15.35
N SER A 131 15.44 -14.20 -16.06
CA SER A 131 15.84 -14.03 -17.48
C SER A 131 14.69 -13.88 -18.47
N ASN A 132 13.50 -14.37 -18.15
CA ASN A 132 12.31 -14.31 -18.99
C ASN A 132 11.32 -13.20 -18.59
N VAL A 133 11.72 -12.29 -17.71
CA VAL A 133 10.88 -11.16 -17.28
C VAL A 133 11.03 -10.02 -18.28
N ASN A 134 9.91 -9.49 -18.77
CA ASN A 134 9.85 -8.37 -19.72
C ASN A 134 9.73 -7.03 -19.00
N TYR A 135 8.93 -6.97 -17.93
CA TYR A 135 8.71 -5.73 -17.19
C TYR A 135 8.83 -5.93 -15.68
N PHE A 136 9.48 -4.97 -15.06
CA PHE A 136 9.48 -4.83 -13.59
C PHE A 136 8.75 -3.55 -13.23
N VAL A 137 7.72 -3.66 -12.40
CA VAL A 137 6.87 -2.54 -12.02
C VAL A 137 7.01 -2.26 -10.53
N GLY A 138 7.53 -1.07 -10.18
CA GLY A 138 7.46 -0.52 -8.83
C GLY A 138 6.19 0.29 -8.64
N ASN A 139 5.53 0.18 -7.49
CA ASN A 139 4.34 0.97 -7.18
C ASN A 139 4.64 2.43 -6.80
N CYS A 140 5.89 2.81 -6.75
CA CYS A 140 6.39 4.17 -6.55
C CYS A 140 7.83 4.27 -7.08
N GLU A 141 8.38 5.47 -7.17
CA GLU A 141 9.74 5.68 -7.67
C GLU A 141 10.80 5.04 -6.75
N TYR A 142 10.57 5.10 -5.44
CA TYR A 142 11.43 4.40 -4.48
C TYR A 142 11.47 2.89 -4.76
N MET A 143 10.33 2.25 -5.04
CA MET A 143 10.29 0.82 -5.37
C MET A 143 10.92 0.53 -6.74
N ARG A 144 10.76 1.40 -7.72
CA ARG A 144 11.46 1.28 -9.01
C ARG A 144 12.98 1.28 -8.82
N LYS A 145 13.52 2.22 -8.03
CA LYS A 145 14.94 2.27 -7.67
C LYS A 145 15.37 1.04 -6.87
N ASN A 146 14.55 0.59 -5.93
CA ASN A 146 14.84 -0.63 -5.15
C ASN A 146 14.94 -1.86 -6.06
N ILE A 147 14.05 -2.03 -7.04
CA ILE A 147 14.10 -3.11 -8.03
C ILE A 147 15.46 -3.09 -8.77
N ILE A 148 15.87 -1.95 -9.30
CA ILE A 148 17.14 -1.79 -10.03
C ILE A 148 18.33 -2.16 -9.15
N ASN A 149 18.27 -1.79 -7.87
CA ASN A 149 19.38 -2.01 -6.94
C ASN A 149 19.54 -3.46 -6.51
N ILE A 150 18.44 -4.24 -6.41
CA ILE A 150 18.49 -5.58 -5.81
C ILE A 150 18.24 -6.73 -6.79
N LEU A 151 17.51 -6.50 -7.90
CA LEU A 151 17.18 -7.57 -8.84
C LEU A 151 18.12 -7.59 -10.04
N PRO A 152 18.33 -8.77 -10.64
CA PRO A 152 19.11 -8.91 -11.86
C PRO A 152 18.22 -8.60 -13.07
N ILE A 153 18.27 -7.37 -13.54
CA ILE A 153 17.43 -6.92 -14.67
C ILE A 153 18.03 -7.45 -15.98
N PRO A 154 17.26 -8.25 -16.78
CA PRO A 154 17.68 -8.65 -18.14
C PRO A 154 17.88 -7.43 -19.03
N LYS A 155 18.80 -7.54 -20.02
CA LYS A 155 19.11 -6.41 -20.94
C LYS A 155 17.89 -5.91 -21.72
N ASN A 156 16.96 -6.80 -22.04
CA ASN A 156 15.76 -6.49 -22.82
C ASN A 156 14.54 -6.16 -21.94
N ALA A 157 14.69 -6.17 -20.61
CA ALA A 157 13.60 -5.87 -19.70
C ALA A 157 13.52 -4.38 -19.36
N THR A 158 12.30 -3.89 -19.22
CA THR A 158 12.04 -2.51 -18.79
C THR A 158 11.68 -2.44 -17.31
N VAL A 159 12.24 -1.45 -16.60
CA VAL A 159 11.89 -1.15 -15.22
C VAL A 159 11.11 0.15 -15.18
N THR A 160 9.85 0.08 -14.81
CA THR A 160 8.95 1.23 -14.78
C THR A 160 8.29 1.42 -13.41
N ARG A 161 7.65 2.55 -13.24
CA ARG A 161 6.81 2.87 -12.09
C ARG A 161 5.36 3.00 -12.55
N ILE A 162 4.45 2.34 -11.83
CA ILE A 162 3.01 2.56 -11.94
C ILE A 162 2.46 2.78 -10.53
N TYR A 163 2.02 3.99 -10.23
CA TYR A 163 1.43 4.29 -8.92
C TYR A 163 0.18 3.47 -8.69
N SER A 164 0.09 2.87 -7.50
CA SER A 164 -1.16 2.22 -7.09
C SER A 164 -2.28 3.26 -7.01
N SER A 165 -3.39 2.98 -7.64
CA SER A 165 -4.58 3.83 -7.55
C SER A 165 -5.38 3.55 -6.28
N LEU A 166 -6.30 4.45 -5.98
CA LEU A 166 -7.30 4.26 -4.93
C LEU A 166 -8.59 4.98 -5.35
N LYS A 167 -9.73 4.31 -5.20
CA LYS A 167 -11.02 4.94 -5.48
C LYS A 167 -11.36 5.93 -4.36
N LEU A 168 -11.01 7.18 -4.59
CA LEU A 168 -11.33 8.30 -3.71
C LEU A 168 -12.74 8.83 -3.99
N GLN A 169 -13.32 9.53 -3.01
CA GLN A 169 -14.59 10.24 -3.20
C GLN A 169 -14.33 11.54 -3.97
N GLU A 170 -15.07 11.77 -5.04
CA GLU A 170 -14.93 12.99 -5.85
C GLU A 170 -15.50 14.22 -5.12
N ASN A 171 -16.66 14.04 -4.50
CA ASN A 171 -17.34 15.10 -3.76
C ASN A 171 -17.22 14.84 -2.27
N ILE A 172 -16.49 15.68 -1.57
CA ILE A 172 -16.33 15.63 -0.12
C ILE A 172 -16.72 16.97 0.51
N ASN A 173 -17.27 16.90 1.69
CA ASN A 173 -17.44 18.08 2.54
C ASN A 173 -16.22 18.19 3.44
N PHE A 174 -15.36 19.18 3.21
CA PHE A 174 -14.25 19.45 4.10
C PHE A 174 -14.75 19.81 5.49
N LYS A 175 -14.15 19.22 6.52
CA LYS A 175 -14.48 19.54 7.90
C LYS A 175 -14.29 21.04 8.16
N ALA A 176 -15.29 21.69 8.72
CA ALA A 176 -15.19 23.08 9.14
C ALA A 176 -14.17 23.26 10.28
N LEU A 177 -13.62 24.46 10.42
CA LEU A 177 -12.80 24.82 11.55
C LEU A 177 -13.63 24.73 12.84
N ASN A 178 -13.05 24.19 13.89
CA ASN A 178 -13.62 24.18 15.22
C ASN A 178 -12.51 24.38 16.26
N ASN A 179 -12.88 24.57 17.52
CA ASN A 179 -11.94 24.84 18.61
C ASN A 179 -11.14 23.59 19.04
N THR A 180 -11.53 22.38 18.60
CA THR A 180 -10.85 21.13 18.93
C THR A 180 -10.25 20.53 17.68
N ILE A 181 -8.97 20.24 17.71
CA ILE A 181 -8.24 19.62 16.61
C ILE A 181 -8.40 18.11 16.69
N ASP A 182 -8.97 17.49 15.65
CA ASP A 182 -9.14 16.05 15.56
C ASP A 182 -8.00 15.43 14.75
N LEU A 183 -7.17 14.63 15.42
CA LEU A 183 -6.10 13.86 14.81
C LEU A 183 -6.56 12.44 14.54
N VAL A 184 -6.01 11.81 13.52
CA VAL A 184 -6.26 10.41 13.19
C VAL A 184 -5.00 9.70 12.74
N HIS A 185 -4.86 8.45 13.17
CA HIS A 185 -3.84 7.50 12.72
C HIS A 185 -4.55 6.25 12.20
N VAL A 186 -4.23 5.81 10.99
CA VAL A 186 -4.83 4.62 10.37
C VAL A 186 -3.76 3.59 10.07
N GLY A 187 -3.79 2.47 10.79
CA GLY A 187 -2.83 1.39 10.60
C GLY A 187 -2.91 0.35 11.71
N ARG A 188 -2.55 -0.90 11.39
CA ARG A 188 -2.47 -1.98 12.39
C ARG A 188 -1.56 -1.56 13.53
N ILE A 189 -1.94 -1.85 14.76
CA ILE A 189 -1.16 -1.48 15.94
C ILE A 189 0.05 -2.41 16.05
N ASN A 190 1.21 -1.90 15.72
CA ASN A 190 2.52 -2.52 15.89
C ASN A 190 3.61 -1.44 15.91
N LYS A 191 4.78 -1.79 16.43
CA LYS A 191 5.90 -0.86 16.64
C LYS A 191 6.32 -0.11 15.34
N GLY A 192 6.25 -0.77 14.18
CA GLY A 192 6.64 -0.15 12.89
C GLY A 192 5.67 0.92 12.39
N LYS A 193 4.50 1.09 13.02
CA LYS A 193 3.48 2.10 12.63
C LYS A 193 3.51 3.37 13.47
N GLY A 194 4.31 3.41 14.53
CA GLY A 194 4.61 4.63 15.25
C GLY A 194 3.49 5.20 16.12
N GLN A 195 2.51 4.40 16.55
CA GLN A 195 1.41 4.90 17.39
C GLN A 195 1.90 5.46 18.73
N PHE A 196 2.91 4.84 19.34
CA PHE A 196 3.44 5.31 20.61
C PHE A 196 4.20 6.62 20.46
N GLU A 197 4.90 6.81 19.35
CA GLU A 197 5.55 8.05 18.97
C GLU A 197 4.53 9.19 18.81
N VAL A 198 3.36 8.89 18.22
CA VAL A 198 2.24 9.85 18.12
C VAL A 198 1.70 10.24 19.48
N ILE A 199 1.47 9.26 20.38
CA ILE A 199 0.99 9.55 21.73
C ILE A 199 1.96 10.50 22.45
N LYS A 200 3.27 10.21 22.41
CA LYS A 200 4.29 11.07 22.99
C LYS A 200 4.34 12.46 22.34
N ALA A 201 4.16 12.52 21.03
CA ALA A 201 4.14 13.81 20.34
C ALA A 201 2.94 14.68 20.76
N CYS A 202 1.80 14.07 21.06
CA CYS A 202 0.62 14.80 21.53
C CYS A 202 0.79 15.47 22.91
N GLU A 203 1.84 15.13 23.68
CA GLU A 203 2.14 15.83 24.94
C GLU A 203 2.33 17.32 24.71
N ILE A 204 2.99 17.73 23.62
CA ILE A 204 3.23 19.13 23.30
C ILE A 204 1.93 19.93 23.14
N LEU A 205 0.86 19.30 22.64
CA LEU A 205 -0.45 19.95 22.52
C LEU A 205 -1.06 20.19 23.90
N LYS A 206 -0.91 19.23 24.80
CA LYS A 206 -1.39 19.35 26.19
C LYS A 206 -0.62 20.42 26.95
N GLU A 207 0.71 20.46 26.82
CA GLU A 207 1.59 21.46 27.43
C GLU A 207 1.27 22.87 26.96
N ASN A 208 0.82 23.03 25.70
CA ASN A 208 0.44 24.33 25.13
C ASN A 208 -1.08 24.61 25.24
N ASN A 209 -1.83 23.84 26.06
CA ASN A 209 -3.27 23.99 26.27
C ASN A 209 -4.11 23.98 24.97
N VAL A 210 -3.66 23.27 23.93
CA VAL A 210 -4.40 23.10 22.70
C VAL A 210 -5.50 22.05 22.89
N PRO A 211 -6.77 22.34 22.61
CA PRO A 211 -7.84 21.32 22.64
C PRO A 211 -7.68 20.34 21.47
N PHE A 212 -7.52 19.05 21.76
CA PHE A 212 -7.37 18.04 20.74
C PHE A 212 -7.95 16.68 21.13
N ARG A 213 -8.16 15.82 20.15
CA ARG A 213 -8.45 14.38 20.28
C ARG A 213 -7.64 13.62 19.24
N ILE A 214 -7.18 12.43 19.56
CA ILE A 214 -6.52 11.51 18.62
C ILE A 214 -7.22 10.15 18.60
N LYS A 215 -7.49 9.63 17.39
CA LYS A 215 -8.07 8.31 17.19
C LYS A 215 -7.12 7.40 16.43
N PHE A 216 -6.95 6.18 16.97
CA PHE A 216 -6.16 5.13 16.35
C PHE A 216 -7.08 4.06 15.77
N LEU A 217 -7.05 3.89 14.44
CA LEU A 217 -7.84 2.91 13.70
C LEU A 217 -6.95 1.77 13.22
N GLY A 218 -7.32 0.54 13.53
CA GLY A 218 -6.65 -0.68 13.05
C GLY A 218 -6.57 -1.79 14.09
N ASP A 219 -6.40 -3.01 13.61
CA ASP A 219 -6.27 -4.21 14.46
C ASP A 219 -5.01 -4.18 15.32
N ILE A 220 -5.10 -4.76 16.50
CA ILE A 220 -3.96 -4.99 17.39
C ILE A 220 -3.19 -6.19 16.87
N GLN A 221 -2.07 -5.93 16.20
CA GLN A 221 -1.16 -6.97 15.70
C GLN A 221 -0.09 -7.34 16.74
N ASP A 222 0.38 -6.37 17.53
CA ASP A 222 1.35 -6.54 18.61
C ASP A 222 0.72 -6.17 19.96
N LYS A 223 0.33 -7.21 20.71
CA LYS A 223 -0.34 -7.04 22.00
C LYS A 223 0.59 -6.41 23.04
N ASN A 224 1.87 -6.76 23.06
CA ASN A 224 2.81 -6.22 24.03
C ASN A 224 3.05 -4.72 23.80
N TYR A 225 3.18 -4.32 22.54
CA TYR A 225 3.28 -2.92 22.18
C TYR A 225 2.01 -2.15 22.56
N PHE A 226 0.83 -2.73 22.34
CA PHE A 226 -0.44 -2.12 22.73
C PHE A 226 -0.56 -1.94 24.25
N GLU A 227 -0.22 -2.96 25.05
CA GLU A 227 -0.24 -2.86 26.51
C GLU A 227 0.77 -1.82 27.02
N THR A 228 1.93 -1.68 26.39
CA THR A 228 2.88 -0.61 26.71
C THR A 228 2.26 0.79 26.55
N MET A 229 1.51 1.02 25.48
CA MET A 229 0.81 2.29 25.26
C MET A 229 -0.31 2.53 26.28
N LYS A 230 -1.09 1.49 26.61
CA LYS A 230 -2.15 1.59 27.61
C LYS A 230 -1.61 1.95 28.99
N ASN A 231 -0.57 1.24 29.44
CA ASN A 231 0.08 1.50 30.73
C ASN A 231 0.66 2.92 30.80
N TYR A 232 1.21 3.41 29.71
CA TYR A 232 1.68 4.80 29.61
C TYR A 232 0.51 5.79 29.77
N LEU A 233 -0.60 5.57 29.07
CA LEU A 233 -1.77 6.45 29.11
C LEU A 233 -2.46 6.46 30.46
N GLU A 234 -2.47 5.34 31.20
CA GLU A 234 -3.07 5.28 32.54
C GLU A 234 -2.45 6.28 33.52
N ASN A 235 -1.15 6.54 33.34
CA ASN A 235 -0.38 7.48 34.18
C ASN A 235 -0.15 8.83 33.49
N SER A 236 -0.80 9.10 32.37
CA SER A 236 -0.62 10.30 31.56
C SER A 236 -1.84 11.21 31.59
N SER A 237 -1.61 12.52 31.52
CA SER A 237 -2.68 13.52 31.28
C SER A 237 -3.37 13.39 29.93
N LEU A 238 -2.88 12.51 29.04
CA LEU A 238 -3.42 12.25 27.70
C LEU A 238 -4.56 11.23 27.68
N LYS A 239 -4.85 10.54 28.78
CA LYS A 239 -5.83 9.44 28.84
C LYS A 239 -7.17 9.78 28.20
N ASN A 240 -7.69 10.98 28.43
CA ASN A 240 -8.99 11.42 27.90
C ASN A 240 -8.92 12.01 26.49
N HIS A 241 -7.72 12.10 25.90
CA HIS A 241 -7.50 12.63 24.55
C HIS A 241 -7.27 11.54 23.51
N VAL A 242 -6.99 10.29 23.93
CA VAL A 242 -6.60 9.16 23.08
C VAL A 242 -7.70 8.11 23.04
N GLU A 243 -8.10 7.72 21.85
CA GLU A 243 -9.11 6.68 21.61
C GLU A 243 -8.58 5.61 20.64
N PHE A 244 -8.66 4.33 21.04
CA PHE A 244 -8.37 3.19 20.19
C PHE A 244 -9.69 2.60 19.66
N ILE A 245 -9.93 2.77 18.38
CA ILE A 245 -11.18 2.32 17.71
C ILE A 245 -11.13 0.82 17.40
N GLY A 246 -9.93 0.25 17.18
CA GLY A 246 -9.79 -1.09 16.65
C GLY A 246 -10.03 -1.16 15.14
N TYR A 247 -10.33 -2.36 14.65
CA TYR A 247 -10.69 -2.54 13.23
C TYR A 247 -12.05 -1.91 12.92
N THR A 248 -12.11 -1.18 11.82
CA THR A 248 -13.36 -0.63 11.28
C THR A 248 -13.34 -0.65 9.75
N SER A 249 -14.48 -0.91 9.15
CA SER A 249 -14.73 -0.71 7.71
C SER A 249 -14.98 0.77 7.36
N GLU A 250 -15.34 1.58 8.36
CA GLU A 250 -15.81 2.96 8.19
C GLU A 250 -14.66 3.98 8.32
N VAL A 251 -13.44 3.63 7.86
CA VAL A 251 -12.25 4.49 7.92
C VAL A 251 -12.53 5.87 7.33
N LYS A 252 -13.29 5.93 6.22
CA LYS A 252 -13.64 7.18 5.53
C LYS A 252 -14.39 8.17 6.41
N GLU A 253 -15.30 7.70 7.25
CA GLU A 253 -16.04 8.56 8.16
C GLU A 253 -15.12 9.22 9.21
N TYR A 254 -14.13 8.48 9.71
CA TYR A 254 -13.15 9.02 10.64
C TYR A 254 -12.24 10.03 9.96
N LEU A 255 -11.75 9.74 8.74
CA LEU A 255 -10.96 10.69 7.98
C LEU A 255 -11.73 11.98 7.71
N GLN A 256 -13.00 11.89 7.28
CA GLN A 256 -13.84 13.06 7.01
C GLN A 256 -14.05 13.96 8.24
N LYS A 257 -14.03 13.38 9.43
CA LYS A 257 -14.22 14.08 10.72
C LYS A 257 -12.91 14.56 11.34
N SER A 258 -11.76 14.31 10.68
CA SER A 258 -10.44 14.64 11.19
C SER A 258 -9.82 15.84 10.48
N ASP A 259 -8.80 16.43 11.09
CA ASP A 259 -8.06 17.58 10.60
C ASP A 259 -6.63 17.21 10.20
N ILE A 260 -5.95 16.45 11.06
CA ILE A 260 -4.57 16.06 10.90
C ILE A 260 -4.49 14.54 10.80
N PHE A 261 -3.81 14.05 9.76
CA PHE A 261 -3.41 12.66 9.64
C PHE A 261 -1.95 12.53 10.08
N ILE A 262 -1.70 11.84 11.20
CA ILE A 262 -0.37 11.70 11.76
C ILE A 262 0.08 10.23 11.68
N PHE A 263 1.13 9.95 10.88
CA PHE A 263 1.49 8.59 10.52
C PHE A 263 3.01 8.40 10.42
N PRO A 264 3.72 8.34 11.54
CA PRO A 264 5.16 8.10 11.58
C PRO A 264 5.48 6.60 11.40
N SER A 265 5.07 6.04 10.26
CA SER A 265 5.25 4.64 9.90
C SER A 265 6.55 4.42 9.12
N LEU A 266 7.21 3.28 9.38
CA LEU A 266 8.46 2.90 8.73
C LEU A 266 8.24 1.84 7.64
N GLY A 267 9.06 1.91 6.58
CA GLY A 267 9.11 0.87 5.53
C GLY A 267 7.94 0.86 4.56
N GLU A 268 7.16 1.93 4.51
CA GLU A 268 6.01 2.02 3.61
C GLU A 268 6.44 2.12 2.13
N GLY A 269 5.68 1.41 1.29
CA GLY A 269 5.60 1.78 -0.11
C GLY A 269 4.63 2.96 -0.28
N MET A 270 3.94 3.05 -1.41
CA MET A 270 2.87 4.03 -1.57
C MET A 270 1.67 3.64 -0.66
N SER A 271 1.61 4.24 0.53
CA SER A 271 0.63 3.88 1.56
C SER A 271 -0.78 4.33 1.21
N ASN A 272 -1.75 3.40 1.20
CA ASN A 272 -3.16 3.73 0.96
C ASN A 272 -3.70 4.70 2.03
N ALA A 273 -3.28 4.57 3.29
CA ALA A 273 -3.75 5.45 4.36
C ALA A 273 -3.31 6.90 4.14
N ILE A 274 -2.09 7.13 3.62
CA ILE A 274 -1.65 8.46 3.22
C ILE A 274 -2.49 8.96 2.04
N ILE A 275 -2.70 8.15 1.00
CA ILE A 275 -3.50 8.53 -0.17
C ILE A 275 -4.95 8.87 0.24
N GLU A 276 -5.55 8.08 1.13
CA GLU A 276 -6.88 8.36 1.67
C GLU A 276 -6.92 9.69 2.43
N SER A 277 -5.93 9.96 3.28
CA SER A 277 -5.87 11.23 4.02
C SER A 277 -5.74 12.44 3.10
N LEU A 278 -4.93 12.34 2.05
CA LEU A 278 -4.82 13.35 0.98
C LEU A 278 -6.15 13.54 0.25
N GLY A 279 -6.85 12.43 -0.03
CA GLY A 279 -8.17 12.40 -0.65
C GLY A 279 -9.26 13.09 0.18
N PHE A 280 -9.11 13.15 1.51
CA PHE A 280 -10.01 13.89 2.40
C PHE A 280 -9.50 15.30 2.75
N GLY A 281 -8.35 15.72 2.19
CA GLY A 281 -7.77 17.04 2.43
C GLY A 281 -7.33 17.26 3.87
N LEU A 282 -6.91 16.21 4.57
CA LEU A 282 -6.27 16.30 5.88
C LEU A 282 -4.86 16.87 5.74
N ILE A 283 -4.33 17.37 6.84
CA ILE A 283 -2.92 17.80 6.94
C ILE A 283 -2.08 16.56 7.31
N PRO A 284 -1.26 15.99 6.40
CA PRO A 284 -0.47 14.81 6.71
C PRO A 284 0.83 15.20 7.40
N ILE A 285 1.12 14.54 8.53
CA ILE A 285 2.41 14.58 9.23
C ILE A 285 2.95 13.15 9.23
N ILE A 286 4.02 12.88 8.48
CA ILE A 286 4.52 11.53 8.22
C ILE A 286 6.05 11.48 8.35
N TYR A 287 6.62 10.29 8.59
CA TYR A 287 8.08 10.15 8.57
C TYR A 287 8.65 10.31 7.16
N ASP A 288 9.83 10.93 7.06
CA ASP A 288 10.62 10.99 5.83
C ASP A 288 11.37 9.66 5.65
N ASP A 289 10.62 8.62 5.34
CA ASP A 289 11.12 7.26 5.10
C ASP A 289 10.62 6.73 3.76
N THR A 290 11.44 5.94 3.10
CA THR A 290 11.12 5.19 1.88
C THR A 290 10.48 6.05 0.78
N SER A 291 9.16 5.95 0.59
CA SER A 291 8.43 6.66 -0.46
C SER A 291 7.74 7.95 0.01
N SER A 292 7.87 8.32 1.28
CA SER A 292 7.15 9.47 1.84
C SER A 292 7.55 10.78 1.18
N GLY A 293 8.84 10.98 0.90
CA GLY A 293 9.33 12.15 0.17
C GLY A 293 8.75 12.30 -1.23
N GLU A 294 8.36 11.19 -1.86
CA GLU A 294 7.77 11.19 -3.20
C GLU A 294 6.41 11.90 -3.26
N PHE A 295 5.63 11.89 -2.17
CA PHE A 295 4.41 12.69 -2.11
C PHE A 295 4.71 14.19 -2.20
N LYS A 296 5.81 14.65 -1.58
CA LYS A 296 6.25 16.05 -1.69
C LYS A 296 6.71 16.37 -3.11
N ASP A 297 7.46 15.48 -3.76
CA ASP A 297 7.90 15.62 -5.15
C ASP A 297 6.72 15.67 -6.13
N LEU A 298 5.63 14.97 -5.82
CA LEU A 298 4.35 15.05 -6.55
C LEU A 298 3.58 16.35 -6.27
N GLY A 299 4.12 17.22 -5.43
CA GLY A 299 3.57 18.53 -5.08
C GLY A 299 2.41 18.49 -4.08
N PHE A 300 2.26 17.41 -3.30
CA PHE A 300 1.32 17.40 -2.18
C PHE A 300 1.82 18.27 -1.04
N HIS A 301 0.90 18.95 -0.38
CA HIS A 301 1.18 19.66 0.86
C HIS A 301 1.18 18.66 2.01
N ILE A 302 2.35 18.29 2.49
CA ILE A 302 2.60 17.32 3.57
C ILE A 302 3.75 17.82 4.44
N HIS A 303 3.80 17.35 5.68
CA HIS A 303 4.90 17.61 6.61
C HIS A 303 5.71 16.33 6.81
N LEU A 304 7.00 16.40 6.50
CA LEU A 304 7.94 15.30 6.71
C LEU A 304 8.67 15.48 8.01
N THR A 305 8.71 14.43 8.83
CA THR A 305 9.41 14.40 10.11
C THR A 305 10.56 13.38 10.06
N LYS A 306 11.60 13.60 10.87
CA LYS A 306 12.73 12.68 10.95
C LYS A 306 12.32 11.36 11.58
N GLU A 307 12.78 10.25 10.97
CA GLU A 307 12.52 8.91 11.49
C GLU A 307 12.99 8.75 12.95
N ASN A 308 12.19 8.06 13.75
CA ASN A 308 12.47 7.75 15.16
C ASN A 308 12.84 8.98 16.01
N ASN A 309 12.37 10.18 15.65
CA ASN A 309 12.64 11.42 16.36
C ASN A 309 11.34 12.05 16.84
N VAL A 310 10.95 11.72 18.08
CA VAL A 310 9.70 12.21 18.70
C VAL A 310 9.75 13.73 18.92
N GLU A 311 10.91 14.29 19.24
CA GLU A 311 11.03 15.74 19.46
C GLU A 311 10.80 16.52 18.15
N ASN A 312 11.34 16.03 17.02
CA ASN A 312 11.05 16.64 15.73
C ASN A 312 9.56 16.47 15.32
N LEU A 313 8.93 15.35 15.71
CA LEU A 313 7.50 15.15 15.50
C LEU A 313 6.67 16.13 16.34
N LYS A 314 7.04 16.39 17.61
CA LYS A 314 6.45 17.42 18.49
C LYS A 314 6.56 18.81 17.88
N GLU A 315 7.77 19.18 17.45
CA GLU A 315 8.06 20.48 16.84
C GLU A 315 7.17 20.74 15.62
N ILE A 316 7.11 19.79 14.69
CA ILE A 316 6.31 19.91 13.46
C ILE A 316 4.82 19.92 13.79
N LEU A 317 4.35 19.07 14.72
CA LEU A 317 2.95 19.05 15.14
C LEU A 317 2.54 20.40 15.75
N LEU A 318 3.35 20.97 16.61
CA LEU A 318 3.08 22.27 17.22
C LEU A 318 3.09 23.40 16.17
N ASN A 319 4.03 23.37 15.23
CA ASN A 319 4.08 24.37 14.16
C ASN A 319 2.83 24.29 13.27
N VAL A 320 2.38 23.09 12.89
CA VAL A 320 1.13 22.88 12.13
C VAL A 320 -0.07 23.44 12.87
N VAL A 321 -0.14 23.21 14.17
CA VAL A 321 -1.26 23.67 15.01
C VAL A 321 -1.24 25.20 15.18
N ASN A 322 -0.08 25.81 15.33
CA ASN A 322 0.06 27.27 15.45
C ASN A 322 -0.33 28.01 14.15
N ASN A 323 -0.24 27.32 13.00
CA ASN A 323 -0.61 27.84 11.68
C ASN A 323 -1.84 27.14 11.08
N PHE A 324 -2.70 26.59 11.92
CA PHE A 324 -3.71 25.58 11.58
C PHE A 324 -4.64 25.97 10.43
N GLU A 325 -5.14 27.20 10.40
CA GLU A 325 -6.07 27.66 9.34
C GLU A 325 -5.39 27.69 7.97
N GLU A 326 -4.16 28.21 7.92
CA GLU A 326 -3.38 28.28 6.67
C GLU A 326 -3.02 26.86 6.18
N GLU A 327 -2.56 26.00 7.11
CA GLU A 327 -2.20 24.61 6.82
C GLU A 327 -3.40 23.81 6.30
N LYS A 328 -4.57 24.00 6.89
CA LYS A 328 -5.81 23.35 6.45
C LYS A 328 -6.25 23.84 5.07
N LEU A 329 -6.09 25.13 4.78
CA LEU A 329 -6.40 25.66 3.45
C LEU A 329 -5.50 25.02 2.38
N LYS A 330 -4.20 24.94 2.64
CA LYS A 330 -3.23 24.31 1.74
C LYS A 330 -3.55 22.80 1.53
N ALA A 331 -3.85 22.09 2.62
CA ALA A 331 -4.14 20.65 2.58
C ALA A 331 -5.41 20.32 1.77
N LYS A 332 -6.43 21.18 1.75
CA LYS A 332 -7.61 21.01 0.88
C LYS A 332 -7.24 20.85 -0.60
N GLY A 333 -6.17 21.51 -1.05
CA GLY A 333 -5.66 21.38 -2.42
C GLY A 333 -5.16 19.98 -2.76
N ASN A 334 -4.81 19.16 -1.76
CA ASN A 334 -4.38 17.79 -1.95
C ASN A 334 -5.48 16.90 -2.53
N HIS A 335 -6.74 17.15 -2.19
CA HIS A 335 -7.89 16.37 -2.66
C HIS A 335 -7.92 16.23 -4.19
N LYS A 336 -7.99 17.36 -4.91
CA LYS A 336 -8.05 17.37 -6.39
C LYS A 336 -6.82 16.70 -7.01
N LYS A 337 -5.65 16.92 -6.42
CA LYS A 337 -4.41 16.32 -6.87
C LYS A 337 -4.40 14.79 -6.65
N ALA A 338 -4.89 14.32 -5.50
CA ALA A 338 -5.00 12.91 -5.20
C ALA A 338 -5.97 12.17 -6.15
N LEU A 339 -7.11 12.78 -6.47
CA LEU A 339 -8.05 12.26 -7.46
C LEU A 339 -7.37 12.02 -8.82
N ASN A 340 -6.54 12.96 -9.28
CA ASN A 340 -5.87 12.84 -10.58
C ASN A 340 -4.72 11.81 -10.55
N ILE A 341 -3.84 11.87 -9.53
CA ILE A 341 -2.64 11.04 -9.48
C ILE A 341 -2.97 9.58 -9.14
N PHE A 342 -3.96 9.35 -8.28
CA PHE A 342 -4.33 8.01 -7.82
C PHE A 342 -5.62 7.49 -8.46
N ASP A 343 -5.99 8.02 -9.63
CA ASP A 343 -7.12 7.57 -10.40
C ASP A 343 -6.98 6.09 -10.81
N PRO A 344 -8.00 5.24 -10.55
CA PRO A 344 -8.04 3.86 -11.03
C PRO A 344 -7.91 3.71 -12.54
N GLU A 345 -8.51 4.60 -13.32
CA GLU A 345 -8.45 4.54 -14.78
C GLU A 345 -7.03 4.78 -15.30
N ARG A 346 -6.28 5.70 -14.69
CA ARG A 346 -4.87 5.91 -15.00
C ARG A 346 -4.03 4.64 -14.74
N GLU A 347 -4.18 3.98 -13.57
CA GLU A 347 -3.46 2.74 -13.29
C GLU A 347 -3.79 1.65 -14.31
N LYS A 348 -5.06 1.52 -14.68
CA LYS A 348 -5.53 0.58 -15.71
C LYS A 348 -4.85 0.83 -17.04
N ILE A 349 -4.89 2.05 -17.54
CA ILE A 349 -4.29 2.43 -18.82
C ILE A 349 -2.78 2.18 -18.83
N GLU A 350 -2.07 2.56 -17.76
CA GLU A 350 -0.63 2.32 -17.65
C GLU A 350 -0.29 0.82 -17.69
N TYR A 351 -1.09 -0.05 -17.06
CA TYR A 351 -0.90 -1.49 -17.18
C TYR A 351 -1.26 -2.01 -18.57
N LEU A 352 -2.38 -1.56 -19.17
CA LEU A 352 -2.77 -1.96 -20.53
C LEU A 352 -1.66 -1.65 -21.55
N ASN A 353 -0.94 -0.54 -21.39
CA ASN A 353 0.20 -0.18 -22.25
C ASN A 353 1.41 -1.12 -22.12
N LEU A 354 1.49 -1.92 -21.06
CA LEU A 354 2.52 -2.95 -20.90
C LEU A 354 2.09 -4.31 -21.43
N LEU A 355 0.78 -4.51 -21.66
CA LEU A 355 0.23 -5.79 -22.10
C LEU A 355 0.18 -5.84 -23.63
N ILE A 356 0.47 -7.00 -24.19
CA ILE A 356 0.54 -7.23 -25.64
C ILE A 356 -0.81 -7.72 -26.15
#